data_de406eaf4c754dfdbf4c1606601f0487
#
_entry.id   de406eaf4c754dfdbf4c1606601f0487
#
_cell.length_a   1.000
_cell.length_b   1.000
_cell.length_c   1.000
_cell.angle_alpha   90.00
_cell.angle_beta   90.00
_cell.angle_gamma   90.00
#
_symmetry.space_group_name_H-M   'P 1'
#
loop_
_entity.id
_entity.type
_entity.pdbx_description
1 polymer ?
#
loop_
_entity_poly.entity_id
_entity_poly.type
_entity_poly.pdbx_seq_one_letter_code
_entity_poly.pdbx_strand_id
1 'polypeptide(L)'
;MPSEKTLSVKRAEVAEIAEDLKNSVATVIVDSRGLTVEEDTALRADLRKAGVKFRVRKNTLTSKAAAEVGIEGLDAYLSGPTAIATSDSYTDAAKILIDYAKKYKNLEIKCGIVDGETITADKVENLAKIPSREGLLSMLLGALTGNMSKLAVAVKAVAEQKQEQEA
;
A
#
# COMPACT_ATOMS: atom_id res chain seq x y z
N MET A 1 -30.02 -25.54 8.80
CA MET A 1 -29.75 -24.77 7.55
C MET A 1 -29.67 -23.28 7.89
N PRO A 2 -28.76 -22.49 7.31
CA PRO A 2 -28.73 -21.07 7.60
C PRO A 2 -30.00 -20.38 7.10
N SER A 3 -30.56 -19.45 7.89
CA SER A 3 -31.76 -18.70 7.54
C SER A 3 -31.52 -17.87 6.26
N GLU A 4 -32.56 -17.70 5.42
CA GLU A 4 -32.46 -16.89 4.20
C GLU A 4 -31.97 -15.48 4.47
N LYS A 5 -32.35 -14.88 5.60
CA LYS A 5 -31.86 -13.57 6.06
C LYS A 5 -30.33 -13.56 6.25
N THR A 6 -29.74 -14.61 6.82
CA THR A 6 -28.29 -14.68 7.00
C THR A 6 -27.53 -14.93 5.70
N LEU A 7 -28.16 -15.60 4.74
CA LEU A 7 -27.61 -15.78 3.40
C LEU A 7 -27.61 -14.49 2.59
N SER A 8 -28.69 -13.69 2.68
CA SER A 8 -28.77 -12.40 1.99
C SER A 8 -27.72 -11.41 2.51
N VAL A 9 -27.50 -11.33 3.84
CA VAL A 9 -26.46 -10.49 4.44
C VAL A 9 -25.06 -10.90 3.95
N LYS A 10 -24.76 -12.20 3.95
CA LYS A 10 -23.45 -12.68 3.46
C LYS A 10 -23.23 -12.43 1.97
N ARG A 11 -24.28 -12.52 1.15
CA ARG A 11 -24.19 -12.17 -0.28
C ARG A 11 -23.95 -10.66 -0.46
N ALA A 12 -24.61 -9.82 0.32
CA ALA A 12 -24.34 -8.38 0.30
C ALA A 12 -22.90 -8.05 0.72
N GLU A 13 -22.36 -8.72 1.74
CA GLU A 13 -20.96 -8.56 2.13
C GLU A 13 -19.98 -9.01 1.02
N VAL A 14 -20.27 -10.11 0.33
CA VAL A 14 -19.43 -10.57 -0.81
C VAL A 14 -19.47 -9.54 -1.94
N ALA A 15 -20.64 -9.00 -2.26
CA ALA A 15 -20.78 -7.97 -3.29
C ALA A 15 -20.00 -6.69 -2.90
N GLU A 16 -20.10 -6.25 -1.64
CA GLU A 16 -19.32 -5.10 -1.14
C GLU A 16 -17.81 -5.32 -1.27
N ILE A 17 -17.31 -6.52 -0.91
CA ILE A 17 -15.89 -6.86 -1.05
C ILE A 17 -15.48 -6.90 -2.53
N ALA A 18 -16.31 -7.46 -3.39
CA ALA A 18 -16.07 -7.52 -4.83
C ALA A 18 -16.03 -6.12 -5.46
N GLU A 19 -16.91 -5.22 -5.04
CA GLU A 19 -16.89 -3.81 -5.47
C GLU A 19 -15.64 -3.08 -4.96
N ASP A 20 -15.27 -3.23 -3.69
CA ASP A 20 -14.06 -2.64 -3.12
C ASP A 20 -12.82 -3.14 -3.87
N LEU A 21 -12.73 -4.43 -4.23
CA LEU A 21 -11.63 -5.00 -5.01
C LEU A 21 -11.59 -4.52 -6.46
N LYS A 22 -12.75 -4.36 -7.11
CA LYS A 22 -12.84 -3.86 -8.50
C LYS A 22 -12.48 -2.38 -8.62
N ASN A 23 -12.91 -1.59 -7.65
CA ASN A 23 -12.70 -0.15 -7.67
C ASN A 23 -11.30 0.25 -7.19
N SER A 24 -10.60 -0.63 -6.44
CA SER A 24 -9.26 -0.35 -5.96
C SER A 24 -8.20 -0.70 -6.99
N VAL A 25 -7.19 0.15 -7.11
CA VAL A 25 -6.01 -0.07 -7.96
C VAL A 25 -5.03 -1.03 -7.29
N ALA A 26 -4.86 -0.90 -5.98
CA ALA A 26 -4.02 -1.77 -5.18
C ALA A 26 -4.72 -2.19 -3.89
N THR A 27 -4.60 -3.47 -3.56
CA THR A 27 -5.09 -4.05 -2.31
C THR A 27 -3.95 -4.77 -1.62
N VAL A 28 -3.75 -4.53 -0.33
CA VAL A 28 -2.74 -5.22 0.48
C VAL A 28 -3.44 -6.04 1.55
N ILE A 29 -3.05 -7.29 1.68
CA ILE A 29 -3.58 -8.23 2.64
C ILE A 29 -2.57 -8.44 3.76
N VAL A 30 -3.00 -8.18 4.98
CA VAL A 30 -2.14 -8.23 6.16
C VAL A 30 -2.77 -9.04 7.30
N ASP A 31 -1.92 -9.56 8.18
CA ASP A 31 -2.30 -10.07 9.48
C ASP A 31 -2.03 -8.99 10.53
N SER A 32 -3.07 -8.54 11.22
CA SER A 32 -2.99 -7.48 12.23
C SER A 32 -3.08 -8.01 13.65
N ARG A 33 -2.80 -9.29 13.88
CA ARG A 33 -2.82 -9.87 15.23
C ARG A 33 -1.73 -9.31 16.12
N GLY A 34 -2.04 -9.17 17.42
CA GLY A 34 -1.07 -8.78 18.44
C GLY A 34 -0.73 -7.30 18.48
N LEU A 35 -1.43 -6.47 17.72
CA LEU A 35 -1.37 -5.02 17.88
C LEU A 35 -2.15 -4.59 19.12
N THR A 36 -1.65 -3.60 19.83
CA THR A 36 -2.41 -2.94 20.91
C THR A 36 -3.51 -2.06 20.32
N VAL A 37 -4.51 -1.71 21.13
CA VAL A 37 -5.62 -0.84 20.69
C VAL A 37 -5.12 0.53 20.22
N GLU A 38 -4.08 1.06 20.87
CA GLU A 38 -3.47 2.34 20.48
C GLU A 38 -2.81 2.24 19.12
N GLU A 39 -2.04 1.18 18.87
CA GLU A 39 -1.35 0.94 17.60
C GLU A 39 -2.33 0.73 16.44
N ASP A 40 -3.39 -0.09 16.64
CA ASP A 40 -4.42 -0.30 15.62
C ASP A 40 -5.21 0.99 15.33
N THR A 41 -5.48 1.80 16.36
CA THR A 41 -6.16 3.09 16.18
C THR A 41 -5.28 4.07 15.41
N ALA A 42 -3.98 4.15 15.71
CA ALA A 42 -3.04 4.99 14.98
C ALA A 42 -2.90 4.55 13.53
N LEU A 43 -2.73 3.23 13.29
CA LEU A 43 -2.68 2.65 11.94
C LEU A 43 -3.93 2.99 11.12
N ARG A 44 -5.11 2.80 11.68
CA ARG A 44 -6.39 3.12 11.00
C ARG A 44 -6.54 4.62 10.73
N ALA A 45 -6.05 5.48 11.64
CA ALA A 45 -6.09 6.92 11.46
C ALA A 45 -5.20 7.36 10.29
N ASP A 46 -3.98 6.83 10.19
CA ASP A 46 -3.04 7.16 9.12
C ASP A 46 -3.47 6.60 7.77
N LEU A 47 -4.00 5.35 7.74
CA LEU A 47 -4.60 4.77 6.53
C LEU A 47 -5.79 5.60 6.03
N ARG A 48 -6.65 6.07 6.94
CA ARG A 48 -7.79 6.92 6.59
C ARG A 48 -7.36 8.28 6.04
N LYS A 49 -6.30 8.89 6.59
CA LYS A 49 -5.74 10.15 6.06
C LYS A 49 -5.21 9.98 4.63
N ALA A 50 -4.66 8.81 4.31
CA ALA A 50 -4.19 8.45 2.98
C ALA A 50 -5.30 7.97 2.02
N GLY A 51 -6.58 7.96 2.46
CA GLY A 51 -7.69 7.49 1.63
C GLY A 51 -7.78 5.98 1.50
N VAL A 52 -7.03 5.22 2.30
CA VAL A 52 -7.01 3.75 2.28
C VAL A 52 -8.15 3.21 3.14
N LYS A 53 -8.98 2.34 2.58
CA LYS A 53 -10.01 1.63 3.32
C LYS A 53 -9.38 0.38 3.95
N PHE A 54 -9.40 0.29 5.28
CA PHE A 54 -8.86 -0.84 6.03
C PHE A 54 -9.96 -1.57 6.78
N ARG A 55 -10.21 -2.84 6.43
CA ARG A 55 -11.28 -3.64 7.03
C ARG A 55 -10.82 -5.08 7.26
N VAL A 56 -11.19 -5.63 8.43
CA VAL A 56 -11.03 -7.07 8.71
C VAL A 56 -12.23 -7.80 8.11
N ARG A 57 -11.98 -8.76 7.26
CA ARG A 57 -13.01 -9.55 6.56
C ARG A 57 -12.81 -11.05 6.79
N LYS A 58 -13.87 -11.79 6.63
CA LYS A 58 -13.82 -13.25 6.75
C LYS A 58 -13.22 -13.89 5.49
N ASN A 59 -12.18 -14.73 5.65
CA ASN A 59 -11.45 -15.34 4.54
C ASN A 59 -12.36 -16.03 3.51
N THR A 60 -13.36 -16.80 3.98
CA THR A 60 -14.28 -17.49 3.08
C THR A 60 -15.19 -16.57 2.24
N LEU A 61 -15.46 -15.34 2.70
CA LEU A 61 -16.19 -14.34 1.92
C LEU A 61 -15.25 -13.63 0.94
N THR A 62 -14.02 -13.35 1.40
CA THR A 62 -12.97 -12.77 0.55
C THR A 62 -12.59 -13.69 -0.62
N SER A 63 -12.43 -15.00 -0.36
CA SER A 63 -12.17 -16.00 -1.41
C SER A 63 -13.28 -16.02 -2.47
N LYS A 64 -14.55 -15.99 -2.04
CA LYS A 64 -15.67 -15.93 -2.99
C LYS A 64 -15.71 -14.64 -3.79
N ALA A 65 -15.46 -13.50 -3.14
CA ALA A 65 -15.39 -12.21 -3.82
C ALA A 65 -14.23 -12.16 -4.82
N ALA A 66 -13.05 -12.71 -4.47
CA ALA A 66 -11.91 -12.82 -5.35
C ALA A 66 -12.21 -13.69 -6.59
N ALA A 67 -12.90 -14.83 -6.39
CA ALA A 67 -13.34 -15.68 -7.49
C ALA A 67 -14.34 -14.98 -8.44
N GLU A 68 -15.25 -14.16 -7.91
CA GLU A 68 -16.18 -13.34 -8.71
C GLU A 68 -15.48 -12.23 -9.51
N VAL A 69 -14.37 -11.71 -9.00
CA VAL A 69 -13.55 -10.69 -9.69
C VAL A 69 -12.55 -11.31 -10.66
N GLY A 70 -12.26 -12.62 -10.51
CA GLY A 70 -11.30 -13.35 -11.36
C GLY A 70 -9.85 -13.26 -10.90
N ILE A 71 -9.63 -12.97 -9.60
CA ILE A 71 -8.29 -12.93 -9.00
C ILE A 71 -7.89 -14.34 -8.58
N GLU A 72 -6.87 -14.89 -9.22
CA GLU A 72 -6.36 -16.24 -8.94
C GLU A 72 -5.21 -16.22 -7.91
N GLY A 73 -5.03 -17.33 -7.20
CA GLY A 73 -3.89 -17.54 -6.30
C GLY A 73 -4.01 -16.89 -4.91
N LEU A 74 -5.12 -16.21 -4.61
CA LEU A 74 -5.33 -15.55 -3.33
C LEU A 74 -5.58 -16.54 -2.19
N ASP A 75 -6.18 -17.69 -2.48
CA ASP A 75 -6.58 -18.69 -1.49
C ASP A 75 -5.42 -19.22 -0.65
N ALA A 76 -4.22 -19.31 -1.26
CA ALA A 76 -3.01 -19.75 -0.56
C ALA A 76 -2.61 -18.81 0.60
N TYR A 77 -2.95 -17.52 0.49
CA TYR A 77 -2.59 -16.49 1.48
C TYR A 77 -3.71 -16.18 2.46
N LEU A 78 -4.94 -16.65 2.23
CA LEU A 78 -6.11 -16.44 3.09
C LEU A 78 -6.14 -17.41 4.30
N SER A 79 -5.00 -17.69 4.91
CA SER A 79 -4.92 -18.51 6.14
C SER A 79 -4.85 -17.60 7.36
N GLY A 80 -5.57 -17.92 8.44
CA GLY A 80 -5.61 -17.15 9.70
C GLY A 80 -6.39 -15.83 9.58
N PRO A 81 -6.25 -14.90 10.54
CA PRO A 81 -6.91 -13.60 10.49
C PRO A 81 -6.36 -12.76 9.33
N THR A 82 -7.25 -12.04 8.71
CA THR A 82 -6.93 -11.30 7.48
C THR A 82 -7.61 -9.94 7.52
N ALA A 83 -6.81 -8.90 7.40
CA ALA A 83 -7.27 -7.55 7.17
C ALA A 83 -6.93 -7.15 5.72
N ILE A 84 -7.83 -6.43 5.10
CA ILE A 84 -7.74 -5.98 3.71
C ILE A 84 -7.62 -4.46 3.71
N ALA A 85 -6.57 -3.94 3.11
CA ALA A 85 -6.37 -2.52 2.86
C ALA A 85 -6.52 -2.25 1.36
N THR A 86 -7.58 -1.56 0.96
CA THR A 86 -7.83 -1.18 -0.44
C THR A 86 -7.49 0.29 -0.66
N SER A 87 -6.81 0.59 -1.75
CA SER A 87 -6.32 1.93 -2.09
C SER A 87 -6.52 2.23 -3.57
N ASP A 88 -6.78 3.50 -3.86
CA ASP A 88 -6.82 4.03 -5.23
C ASP A 88 -5.42 4.35 -5.78
N SER A 89 -4.39 4.30 -4.91
CA SER A 89 -2.97 4.50 -5.25
C SER A 89 -2.20 3.20 -5.13
N TYR A 90 -1.23 2.97 -6.03
CA TYR A 90 -0.37 1.79 -6.01
C TYR A 90 0.52 1.68 -4.77
N THR A 91 0.94 2.81 -4.20
CA THR A 91 2.03 2.86 -3.20
C THR A 91 1.58 3.22 -1.79
N ASP A 92 0.45 3.92 -1.61
CA ASP A 92 0.12 4.54 -0.33
C ASP A 92 -0.22 3.49 0.75
N ALA A 93 -1.04 2.49 0.40
CA ALA A 93 -1.35 1.39 1.31
C ALA A 93 -0.08 0.59 1.67
N ALA A 94 0.75 0.26 0.67
CA ALA A 94 1.98 -0.49 0.88
C ALA A 94 2.98 0.24 1.77
N LYS A 95 3.19 1.55 1.57
CA LYS A 95 4.11 2.36 2.39
C LYS A 95 3.71 2.37 3.86
N ILE A 96 2.47 2.76 4.14
CA ILE A 96 2.00 2.87 5.52
C ILE A 96 2.10 1.51 6.21
N LEU A 97 1.62 0.45 5.57
CA LEU A 97 1.64 -0.89 6.16
C LEU A 97 3.06 -1.41 6.40
N ILE A 98 4.00 -1.14 5.50
CA ILE A 98 5.41 -1.55 5.68
C ILE A 98 6.11 -0.72 6.75
N ASP A 99 5.84 0.57 6.84
CA ASP A 99 6.40 1.42 7.90
C ASP A 99 5.90 0.98 9.28
N TYR A 100 4.63 0.56 9.37
CA TYR A 100 4.09 -0.03 10.59
C TYR A 100 4.63 -1.45 10.84
N ALA A 101 4.81 -2.29 9.81
CA ALA A 101 5.40 -3.62 9.96
C ALA A 101 6.86 -3.57 10.43
N LYS A 102 7.61 -2.54 10.06
CA LYS A 102 8.96 -2.31 10.59
C LYS A 102 8.96 -1.89 12.05
N LYS A 103 7.95 -1.14 12.49
CA LYS A 103 7.80 -0.68 13.89
C LYS A 103 7.25 -1.79 14.78
N TYR A 104 6.31 -2.56 14.28
CA TYR A 104 5.56 -3.57 15.03
C TYR A 104 5.74 -4.94 14.40
N LYS A 105 6.51 -5.80 15.06
CA LYS A 105 6.83 -7.17 14.61
C LYS A 105 5.61 -8.07 14.41
N ASN A 106 4.48 -7.69 14.98
CA ASN A 106 3.25 -8.48 14.94
C ASN A 106 2.41 -8.24 13.68
N LEU A 107 2.72 -7.19 12.89
CA LEU A 107 2.04 -6.91 11.64
C LEU A 107 2.78 -7.62 10.49
N GLU A 108 2.17 -8.64 9.91
CA GLU A 108 2.74 -9.40 8.80
C GLU A 108 1.99 -9.10 7.50
N ILE A 109 2.73 -8.80 6.44
CA ILE A 109 2.16 -8.65 5.09
C ILE A 109 2.15 -10.02 4.43
N LYS A 110 0.96 -10.49 4.05
CA LYS A 110 0.79 -11.80 3.40
C LYS A 110 0.98 -11.73 1.89
N CYS A 111 0.26 -10.85 1.26
CA CYS A 111 0.32 -10.63 -0.19
C CYS A 111 -0.29 -9.28 -0.55
N GLY A 112 -0.15 -8.90 -1.82
CA GLY A 112 -0.84 -7.77 -2.41
C GLY A 112 -1.56 -8.17 -3.69
N ILE A 113 -2.50 -7.36 -4.11
CA ILE A 113 -3.17 -7.46 -5.41
C ILE A 113 -2.96 -6.10 -6.08
N VAL A 114 -2.46 -6.11 -7.30
CA VAL A 114 -2.25 -4.92 -8.11
C VAL A 114 -2.78 -5.21 -9.51
N ASP A 115 -3.68 -4.38 -9.99
CA ASP A 115 -4.33 -4.52 -11.31
C ASP A 115 -4.94 -5.94 -11.55
N GLY A 116 -5.42 -6.61 -10.48
CA GLY A 116 -6.00 -7.94 -10.54
C GLY A 116 -5.00 -9.10 -10.45
N GLU A 117 -3.69 -8.82 -10.39
CA GLU A 117 -2.67 -9.84 -10.21
C GLU A 117 -2.23 -9.96 -8.73
N THR A 118 -2.10 -11.18 -8.25
CA THR A 118 -1.60 -11.46 -6.90
C THR A 118 -0.08 -11.35 -6.87
N ILE A 119 0.45 -10.52 -5.98
CA ILE A 119 1.89 -10.31 -5.78
C ILE A 119 2.32 -10.78 -4.39
N THR A 120 3.55 -11.29 -4.29
CA THR A 120 4.16 -11.74 -3.03
C THR A 120 4.52 -10.57 -2.11
N ALA A 121 4.73 -10.85 -0.82
CA ALA A 121 5.13 -9.85 0.18
C ALA A 121 6.40 -9.08 -0.23
N ASP A 122 7.43 -9.75 -0.81
CA ASP A 122 8.67 -9.11 -1.28
C ASP A 122 8.40 -8.04 -2.36
N LYS A 123 7.46 -8.30 -3.26
CA LYS A 123 7.07 -7.32 -4.29
C LYS A 123 6.32 -6.15 -3.68
N VAL A 124 5.47 -6.38 -2.66
CA VAL A 124 4.80 -5.31 -1.91
C VAL A 124 5.84 -4.42 -1.21
N GLU A 125 6.89 -5.00 -0.64
CA GLU A 125 7.99 -4.23 -0.05
C GLU A 125 8.71 -3.35 -1.08
N ASN A 126 8.92 -3.85 -2.29
CA ASN A 126 9.51 -3.06 -3.36
C ASN A 126 8.59 -1.93 -3.82
N LEU A 127 7.26 -2.15 -3.86
CA LEU A 127 6.28 -1.10 -4.15
C LEU A 127 6.33 0.03 -3.10
N ALA A 128 6.51 -0.28 -1.84
CA ALA A 128 6.59 0.74 -0.80
C ALA A 128 7.85 1.63 -0.92
N LYS A 129 8.92 1.14 -1.53
CA LYS A 129 10.14 1.94 -1.80
C LYS A 129 9.91 2.99 -2.90
N ILE A 130 8.88 2.81 -3.72
CA ILE A 130 8.55 3.73 -4.81
C ILE A 130 7.89 4.98 -4.23
N PRO A 131 8.35 6.20 -4.54
CA PRO A 131 7.69 7.43 -4.09
C PRO A 131 6.28 7.56 -4.66
N SER A 132 5.48 8.48 -4.10
CA SER A 132 4.19 8.85 -4.66
C SER A 132 4.35 9.39 -6.10
N ARG A 133 3.24 9.46 -6.85
CA ARG A 133 3.23 9.99 -8.23
C ARG A 133 3.89 11.37 -8.32
N GLU A 134 3.61 12.25 -7.37
CA GLU A 134 4.22 13.58 -7.31
C GLU A 134 5.73 13.50 -7.03
N GLY A 135 6.15 12.60 -6.15
CA GLY A 135 7.56 12.34 -5.87
C GLY A 135 8.32 11.80 -7.08
N LEU A 136 7.70 10.90 -7.86
CA LEU A 136 8.28 10.39 -9.11
C LEU A 136 8.43 11.50 -10.15
N LEU A 137 7.42 12.36 -10.30
CA LEU A 137 7.49 13.53 -11.19
C LEU A 137 8.58 14.51 -10.76
N SER A 138 8.71 14.76 -9.44
CA SER A 138 9.78 15.59 -8.89
C SER A 138 11.15 15.00 -9.15
N MET A 139 11.33 13.69 -8.98
CA MET A 139 12.58 12.99 -9.30
C MET A 139 12.93 13.08 -10.80
N LEU A 140 11.94 12.90 -11.67
CA LEU A 140 12.12 13.03 -13.12
C LEU A 140 12.57 14.46 -13.50
N LEU A 141 11.89 15.48 -12.97
CA LEU A 141 12.28 16.87 -13.18
C LEU A 141 13.68 17.14 -12.63
N GLY A 142 14.00 16.64 -11.44
CA GLY A 142 15.34 16.74 -10.85
C GLY A 142 16.41 16.07 -11.71
N ALA A 143 16.12 14.92 -12.31
CA ALA A 143 17.06 14.23 -13.21
C ALA A 143 17.30 15.03 -14.51
N LEU A 144 16.25 15.62 -15.08
CA LEU A 144 16.36 16.45 -16.29
C LEU A 144 17.11 17.77 -16.06
N THR A 145 16.84 18.45 -14.93
CA THR A 145 17.46 19.74 -14.59
C THR A 145 18.77 19.60 -13.83
N GLY A 146 19.05 18.42 -13.25
CA GLY A 146 20.18 18.19 -12.36
C GLY A 146 21.54 18.46 -12.98
N ASN A 147 21.72 18.19 -14.28
CA ASN A 147 22.98 18.46 -14.97
C ASN A 147 23.24 19.97 -15.08
N MET A 148 22.22 20.77 -15.35
CA MET A 148 22.33 22.24 -15.40
C MET A 148 22.60 22.81 -14.01
N SER A 149 21.89 22.33 -12.99
CA SER A 149 22.09 22.76 -11.62
C SER A 149 23.47 22.40 -11.08
N LYS A 150 24.00 21.22 -11.39
CA LYS A 150 25.36 20.80 -11.01
C LYS A 150 26.43 21.67 -11.67
N LEU A 151 26.23 22.05 -12.94
CA LEU A 151 27.15 22.97 -13.62
C LEU A 151 27.13 24.35 -12.95
N ALA A 152 25.97 24.89 -12.65
CA ALA A 152 25.85 26.18 -11.96
C ALA A 152 26.52 26.18 -10.58
N VAL A 153 26.33 25.09 -9.81
CA VAL A 153 26.99 24.92 -8.49
C VAL A 153 28.51 24.85 -8.66
N ALA A 154 29.02 24.09 -9.65
CA ALA A 154 30.44 23.98 -9.90
C ALA A 154 31.08 25.32 -10.30
N VAL A 155 30.41 26.09 -11.17
CA VAL A 155 30.87 27.45 -11.57
C VAL A 155 30.89 28.38 -10.36
N LYS A 156 29.85 28.33 -9.53
CA LYS A 156 29.78 29.14 -8.30
C LYS A 156 30.91 28.78 -7.31
N ALA A 157 31.15 27.49 -7.09
CA ALA A 157 32.23 27.02 -6.21
C ALA A 157 33.62 27.46 -6.70
N VAL A 158 33.87 27.42 -8.02
CA VAL A 158 35.12 27.95 -8.62
C VAL A 158 35.25 29.46 -8.44
N ALA A 159 34.14 30.20 -8.57
CA ALA A 159 34.16 31.65 -8.37
C ALA A 159 34.46 32.03 -6.91
N GLU A 160 33.85 31.30 -5.95
CA GLU A 160 34.08 31.47 -4.52
C GLU A 160 35.56 31.14 -4.15
N GLN A 161 36.12 30.04 -4.66
CA GLN A 161 37.54 29.71 -4.44
C GLN A 161 38.50 30.74 -4.99
N LYS A 162 38.19 31.35 -6.15
CA LYS A 162 39.04 32.44 -6.70
C LYS A 162 38.96 33.70 -5.84
N GLN A 163 37.81 34.04 -5.31
CA GLN A 163 37.67 35.21 -4.43
C GLN A 163 38.41 35.01 -3.10
N GLU A 164 38.46 33.80 -2.57
CA GLU A 164 39.24 33.47 -1.36
C GLU A 164 40.75 33.47 -1.59
N GLN A 165 41.21 33.24 -2.84
CA GLN A 165 42.65 33.28 -3.19
C GLN A 165 43.15 34.68 -3.51
N GLU A 166 42.24 35.63 -3.83
CA GLU A 166 42.56 37.02 -4.13
C GLU A 166 42.43 37.96 -2.92
N ALA A 167 41.93 37.43 -1.75
CA ALA A 167 41.80 38.17 -0.49
C ALA A 167 42.91 37.80 0.49
#